data_125328d7bb8658acdb2150b609594fdf
#
_entry.id   125328d7bb8658acdb2150b609594fdf
#
_cell.length_a   1.000
_cell.length_b   1.000
_cell.length_c   1.000
_cell.angle_alpha   90.00
_cell.angle_beta   90.00
_cell.angle_gamma   90.00
#
_symmetry.space_group_name_H-M   'P 1'
#
loop_
_entity.id
_entity.type
_entity.pdbx_description
1 polymer ?
#
loop_
_entity_poly.entity_id
_entity_poly.type
_entity_poly.pdbx_seq_one_letter_code
_entity_poly.pdbx_strand_id
1 'polypeptide(L)'
;MPQGSRWQLESIDLHCEVPGLYGISGGNGSGKTTLAQLLAGCFPDFLPGTLQGSGLVLGEEIGSRPLVEMAQQVQLIQQAPQLQLSGCTFTVEEEIAFGPENLCLDEAEIMARIEQALTFTDCHALRHRHPATLSGGEAQRVVMACALAMRPRLLLLDEAFSRLTPNAATKLLQQLVTYANQQQCVILLFERSLTKVAAYCLQTWALEQGRLS
;
A
#
# COMPACT_ATOMS: atom_id res chain seq x y z
N MET A 1 -28.37 3.34 -22.72
CA MET A 1 -28.20 2.22 -21.79
C MET A 1 -26.89 1.53 -22.15
N PRO A 2 -25.78 1.66 -21.40
CA PRO A 2 -24.62 0.78 -21.62
C PRO A 2 -24.98 -0.62 -21.16
N GLN A 3 -24.86 -1.56 -22.06
CA GLN A 3 -25.15 -2.96 -21.87
C GLN A 3 -24.11 -3.61 -20.95
N GLY A 4 -24.60 -4.38 -19.97
CA GLY A 4 -23.88 -5.40 -19.25
C GLY A 4 -22.93 -4.87 -18.18
N SER A 5 -23.38 -4.83 -16.93
CA SER A 5 -22.53 -4.79 -15.76
C SER A 5 -21.66 -6.05 -15.76
N ARG A 6 -20.51 -5.97 -16.42
CA ARG A 6 -19.51 -7.03 -16.31
C ARG A 6 -18.87 -6.88 -14.94
N TRP A 7 -18.86 -7.91 -14.14
CA TRP A 7 -18.11 -7.95 -12.89
C TRP A 7 -16.66 -7.60 -13.16
N GLN A 8 -16.11 -6.68 -12.37
CA GLN A 8 -14.69 -6.35 -12.44
C GLN A 8 -13.85 -7.38 -11.68
N LEU A 9 -14.43 -7.97 -10.63
CA LEU A 9 -13.85 -9.03 -9.82
C LEU A 9 -14.89 -10.13 -9.68
N GLU A 10 -14.49 -11.38 -9.84
CA GLU A 10 -15.36 -12.55 -9.75
C GLU A 10 -14.61 -13.71 -9.11
N SER A 11 -15.24 -14.39 -8.15
CA SER A 11 -14.66 -15.56 -7.46
C SER A 11 -13.28 -15.25 -6.84
N ILE A 12 -13.20 -14.17 -6.09
CA ILE A 12 -12.00 -13.84 -5.33
C ILE A 12 -12.00 -14.65 -4.03
N ASP A 13 -11.05 -15.58 -3.93
CA ASP A 13 -10.75 -16.31 -2.69
C ASP A 13 -9.32 -15.96 -2.28
N LEU A 14 -9.18 -15.07 -1.29
CA LEU A 14 -7.91 -14.53 -0.83
C LEU A 14 -7.82 -14.63 0.68
N HIS A 15 -6.78 -15.28 1.17
CA HIS A 15 -6.54 -15.49 2.57
C HIS A 15 -5.10 -15.15 2.96
N CYS A 16 -4.93 -14.16 3.85
CA CYS A 16 -3.64 -13.67 4.32
C CYS A 16 -3.74 -13.36 5.82
N GLU A 17 -3.33 -14.30 6.67
CA GLU A 17 -3.40 -14.14 8.12
C GLU A 17 -2.04 -13.90 8.77
N VAL A 18 -0.99 -14.48 8.20
CA VAL A 18 0.35 -14.41 8.77
C VAL A 18 1.04 -13.12 8.31
N PRO A 19 1.66 -12.34 9.21
CA PRO A 19 2.48 -11.20 8.82
C PRO A 19 3.56 -11.60 7.82
N GLY A 20 3.73 -10.80 6.76
CA GLY A 20 4.67 -11.09 5.69
C GLY A 20 4.22 -10.50 4.35
N LEU A 21 4.94 -10.87 3.29
CA LEU A 21 4.65 -10.41 1.94
C LEU A 21 3.83 -11.45 1.18
N TYR A 22 2.85 -10.98 0.44
CA TYR A 22 2.01 -11.74 -0.47
C TYR A 22 1.99 -11.06 -1.83
N GLY A 23 1.86 -11.83 -2.91
CA GLY A 23 1.93 -11.28 -4.26
C GLY A 23 0.72 -11.64 -5.13
N ILE A 24 0.17 -10.64 -5.81
CA ILE A 24 -0.87 -10.83 -6.83
C ILE A 24 -0.34 -10.30 -8.15
N SER A 25 -0.14 -11.20 -9.11
CA SER A 25 0.22 -10.83 -10.48
C SER A 25 -1.01 -10.63 -11.35
N GLY A 26 -0.87 -9.80 -12.40
CA GLY A 26 -1.91 -9.66 -13.40
C GLY A 26 -1.62 -8.56 -14.41
N GLY A 27 -2.14 -8.70 -15.61
CA GLY A 27 -2.02 -7.71 -16.67
C GLY A 27 -2.78 -6.42 -16.40
N ASN A 28 -2.66 -5.45 -17.31
CA ASN A 28 -3.47 -4.24 -17.25
C ASN A 28 -4.96 -4.59 -17.40
N GLY A 29 -5.80 -3.99 -16.57
CA GLY A 29 -7.25 -4.25 -16.58
C GLY A 29 -7.67 -5.60 -15.96
N SER A 30 -6.76 -6.33 -15.31
CA SER A 30 -7.09 -7.60 -14.63
C SER A 30 -7.93 -7.41 -13.35
N GLY A 31 -7.98 -6.20 -12.78
CA GLY A 31 -8.72 -5.89 -11.55
C GLY A 31 -7.85 -5.63 -10.32
N LYS A 32 -6.50 -5.62 -10.44
CA LYS A 32 -5.56 -5.41 -9.32
C LYS A 32 -5.87 -4.14 -8.52
N THR A 33 -5.93 -3.00 -9.19
CA THR A 33 -6.25 -1.71 -8.55
C THR A 33 -7.62 -1.73 -7.90
N THR A 34 -8.62 -2.33 -8.55
CA THR A 34 -9.97 -2.47 -7.99
C THR A 34 -9.95 -3.30 -6.72
N LEU A 35 -9.22 -4.43 -6.72
CA LEU A 35 -9.07 -5.27 -5.53
C LEU A 35 -8.31 -4.54 -4.42
N ALA A 36 -7.22 -3.84 -4.76
CA ALA A 36 -6.47 -3.03 -3.79
C ALA A 36 -7.33 -1.95 -3.14
N GLN A 37 -8.13 -1.21 -3.93
CA GLN A 37 -9.06 -0.19 -3.43
C GLN A 37 -10.19 -0.79 -2.57
N LEU A 38 -10.71 -1.96 -2.96
CA LEU A 38 -11.71 -2.67 -2.18
C LEU A 38 -11.17 -3.02 -0.78
N LEU A 39 -9.96 -3.60 -0.72
CA LEU A 39 -9.30 -3.96 0.53
C LEU A 39 -8.87 -2.74 1.35
N ALA A 40 -8.61 -1.59 0.71
CA ALA A 40 -8.28 -0.34 1.38
C ALA A 40 -9.49 0.35 2.05
N GLY A 41 -10.70 -0.16 1.85
CA GLY A 41 -11.92 0.44 2.39
C GLY A 41 -12.53 1.53 1.52
N CYS A 42 -12.15 1.62 0.23
CA CYS A 42 -12.74 2.61 -0.67
C CYS A 42 -14.19 2.29 -1.06
N PHE A 43 -14.67 1.08 -0.83
CA PHE A 43 -16.06 0.69 -1.05
C PHE A 43 -16.90 0.99 0.22
N PRO A 44 -18.14 1.50 0.09
CA PRO A 44 -18.81 1.87 -1.17
C PRO A 44 -18.57 3.31 -1.63
N ASP A 45 -18.03 4.18 -0.78
CA ASP A 45 -18.07 5.63 -0.96
C ASP A 45 -17.24 6.13 -2.16
N PHE A 46 -16.05 5.58 -2.35
CA PHE A 46 -15.10 5.97 -3.40
C PHE A 46 -14.96 4.93 -4.52
N LEU A 47 -15.45 3.72 -4.28
CA LEU A 47 -15.50 2.63 -5.26
C LEU A 47 -16.96 2.19 -5.42
N PRO A 48 -17.72 2.84 -6.30
CA PRO A 48 -19.15 2.51 -6.49
C PRO A 48 -19.30 1.15 -7.13
N GLY A 49 -20.33 0.41 -6.69
CA GLY A 49 -20.62 -0.91 -7.24
C GLY A 49 -21.52 -1.75 -6.36
N THR A 50 -21.58 -3.02 -6.64
CA THR A 50 -22.29 -4.03 -5.84
C THR A 50 -21.30 -5.10 -5.42
N LEU A 51 -21.20 -5.35 -4.12
CA LEU A 51 -20.45 -6.44 -3.54
C LEU A 51 -21.38 -7.63 -3.32
N GLN A 52 -20.95 -8.81 -3.79
CA GLN A 52 -21.64 -10.08 -3.50
C GLN A 52 -20.64 -11.05 -2.86
N GLY A 53 -21.10 -11.85 -1.92
CA GLY A 53 -20.26 -12.71 -1.09
C GLY A 53 -19.91 -12.05 0.22
N SER A 54 -18.87 -12.55 0.88
CA SER A 54 -18.39 -12.05 2.16
C SER A 54 -16.87 -11.85 2.08
N GLY A 55 -16.38 -10.83 2.74
CA GLY A 55 -14.95 -10.58 2.87
C GLY A 55 -14.65 -9.80 4.14
N LEU A 56 -13.56 -10.15 4.79
CA LEU A 56 -13.09 -9.50 5.99
C LEU A 56 -11.72 -8.87 5.74
N VAL A 57 -11.55 -7.65 6.18
CA VAL A 57 -10.25 -6.97 6.27
C VAL A 57 -9.99 -6.64 7.73
N LEU A 58 -8.92 -7.21 8.27
CA LEU A 58 -8.55 -7.08 9.69
C LEU A 58 -9.69 -7.50 10.66
N GLY A 59 -10.53 -8.46 10.24
CA GLY A 59 -11.64 -8.98 11.02
C GLY A 59 -12.97 -8.24 10.86
N GLU A 60 -13.01 -7.18 10.05
CA GLU A 60 -14.19 -6.37 9.79
C GLU A 60 -14.72 -6.60 8.37
N GLU A 61 -16.03 -6.62 8.19
CA GLU A 61 -16.63 -6.77 6.86
C GLU A 61 -16.26 -5.62 5.93
N ILE A 62 -15.98 -5.94 4.67
CA ILE A 62 -15.69 -4.92 3.64
C ILE A 62 -16.88 -3.98 3.50
N GLY A 63 -16.61 -2.67 3.61
CA GLY A 63 -17.61 -1.61 3.53
C GLY A 63 -18.36 -1.36 4.83
N SER A 64 -18.04 -2.02 5.94
CA SER A 64 -18.68 -1.79 7.25
C SER A 64 -18.12 -0.58 8.00
N ARG A 65 -16.88 -0.15 7.67
CA ARG A 65 -16.22 1.00 8.31
C ARG A 65 -15.97 2.13 7.34
N PRO A 66 -16.07 3.39 7.80
CA PRO A 66 -15.66 4.55 7.02
C PRO A 66 -14.18 4.47 6.63
N LEU A 67 -13.84 5.00 5.44
CA LEU A 67 -12.46 5.03 4.94
C LEU A 67 -11.47 5.67 5.94
N VAL A 68 -11.91 6.71 6.65
CA VAL A 68 -11.10 7.41 7.65
C VAL A 68 -10.64 6.51 8.81
N GLU A 69 -11.48 5.57 9.23
CA GLU A 69 -11.12 4.60 10.25
C GLU A 69 -10.23 3.50 9.68
N MET A 70 -10.52 3.03 8.45
CA MET A 70 -9.70 2.06 7.76
C MET A 70 -8.29 2.59 7.51
N ALA A 71 -8.14 3.85 7.12
CA ALA A 71 -6.85 4.48 6.82
C ALA A 71 -5.88 4.53 8.01
N GLN A 72 -6.36 4.36 9.24
CA GLN A 72 -5.48 4.25 10.41
C GLN A 72 -4.71 2.92 10.46
N GLN A 73 -5.25 1.87 9.85
CA GLN A 73 -4.69 0.51 9.93
C GLN A 73 -4.35 -0.08 8.55
N VAL A 74 -4.93 0.46 7.49
CA VAL A 74 -4.72 0.01 6.11
C VAL A 74 -4.16 1.17 5.30
N GLN A 75 -3.01 0.95 4.67
CA GLN A 75 -2.38 1.93 3.78
C GLN A 75 -2.33 1.39 2.36
N LEU A 76 -2.65 2.24 1.39
CA LEU A 76 -2.59 1.91 -0.03
C LEU A 76 -1.61 2.83 -0.74
N ILE A 77 -0.56 2.25 -1.33
CA ILE A 77 0.38 2.96 -2.19
C ILE A 77 0.06 2.63 -3.64
N GLN A 78 -0.19 3.68 -4.42
CA GLN A 78 -0.56 3.60 -5.82
C GLN A 78 0.63 3.87 -6.75
N GLN A 79 0.45 3.63 -8.04
CA GLN A 79 1.48 3.77 -9.08
C GLN A 79 2.00 5.21 -9.24
N ALA A 80 1.23 6.23 -8.88
CA ALA A 80 1.58 7.64 -9.06
C ALA A 80 1.89 8.32 -7.71
N PRO A 81 3.14 8.21 -7.19
CA PRO A 81 3.48 8.68 -5.85
C PRO A 81 3.29 10.19 -5.67
N GLN A 82 3.51 11.01 -6.71
CA GLN A 82 3.33 12.46 -6.62
C GLN A 82 1.89 12.88 -6.28
N LEU A 83 0.90 12.04 -6.60
CA LEU A 83 -0.50 12.30 -6.27
C LEU A 83 -0.87 11.89 -4.84
N GLN A 84 0.05 11.23 -4.13
CA GLN A 84 -0.15 10.79 -2.76
C GLN A 84 0.62 11.63 -1.73
N LEU A 85 1.46 12.56 -2.18
CA LEU A 85 2.05 13.57 -1.32
C LEU A 85 1.01 14.62 -0.95
N SER A 86 1.02 15.10 0.30
CA SER A 86 0.02 16.04 0.84
C SER A 86 -0.01 17.39 0.09
N GLY A 87 1.15 17.82 -0.40
CA GLY A 87 1.34 19.10 -1.07
C GLY A 87 1.30 20.31 -0.13
N CYS A 88 1.24 20.10 1.17
CA CYS A 88 1.18 21.18 2.18
C CYS A 88 2.40 21.23 3.11
N THR A 89 3.41 20.40 2.87
CA THR A 89 4.64 20.33 3.67
C THR A 89 5.84 20.91 2.93
N PHE A 90 6.84 21.37 3.67
CA PHE A 90 8.07 21.96 3.13
C PHE A 90 9.24 21.00 3.14
N THR A 91 9.18 19.95 3.95
CA THR A 91 10.23 18.94 4.07
C THR A 91 9.64 17.52 4.00
N VAL A 92 10.48 16.56 3.61
CA VAL A 92 10.15 15.12 3.64
C VAL A 92 9.84 14.68 5.08
N GLU A 93 10.52 15.23 6.08
CA GLU A 93 10.26 14.95 7.48
C GLU A 93 8.83 15.32 7.88
N GLU A 94 8.40 16.54 7.55
CA GLU A 94 7.02 17.01 7.77
C GLU A 94 6.00 16.15 6.99
N GLU A 95 6.33 15.74 5.76
CA GLU A 95 5.48 14.88 4.96
C GLU A 95 5.28 13.51 5.62
N ILE A 96 6.33 12.92 6.21
CA ILE A 96 6.24 11.65 6.94
C ILE A 96 5.49 11.84 8.27
N ALA A 97 5.66 12.99 8.94
CA ALA A 97 4.97 13.34 10.19
C ALA A 97 3.47 13.53 10.00
N PHE A 98 3.03 13.97 8.82
CA PHE A 98 1.66 14.40 8.52
C PHE A 98 0.59 13.40 8.96
N GLY A 99 0.77 12.12 8.66
CA GLY A 99 -0.16 11.06 9.06
C GLY A 99 -0.19 10.85 10.59
N PRO A 100 0.96 10.58 11.24
CA PRO A 100 1.06 10.45 12.70
C PRO A 100 0.55 11.65 13.50
N GLU A 101 0.75 12.88 13.01
CA GLU A 101 0.20 14.10 13.61
C GLU A 101 -1.33 14.12 13.57
N ASN A 102 -1.93 13.72 12.46
CA ASN A 102 -3.39 13.58 12.32
C ASN A 102 -3.98 12.51 13.25
N LEU A 103 -3.17 11.58 13.73
CA LEU A 103 -3.56 10.61 14.76
C LEU A 103 -3.40 11.17 16.19
N CYS A 104 -2.98 12.43 16.33
CA CYS A 104 -2.72 13.09 17.62
C CYS A 104 -1.75 12.30 18.50
N LEU A 105 -0.73 11.67 17.92
CA LEU A 105 0.33 10.99 18.66
C LEU A 105 1.23 12.02 19.37
N ASP A 106 1.91 11.60 20.43
CA ASP A 106 2.88 12.45 21.09
C ASP A 106 4.15 12.65 20.24
N GLU A 107 4.86 13.74 20.47
CA GLU A 107 6.03 14.14 19.68
C GLU A 107 7.14 13.07 19.66
N ALA A 108 7.36 12.40 20.80
CA ALA A 108 8.40 11.37 20.90
C ALA A 108 8.07 10.16 20.02
N GLU A 109 6.81 9.74 20.00
CA GLU A 109 6.34 8.66 19.14
C GLU A 109 6.39 9.06 17.66
N ILE A 110 5.99 10.28 17.30
CA ILE A 110 6.09 10.81 15.94
C ILE A 110 7.54 10.76 15.45
N MET A 111 8.47 11.30 16.24
CA MET A 111 9.89 11.28 15.89
C MET A 111 10.45 9.87 15.74
N ALA A 112 10.08 8.95 16.63
CA ALA A 112 10.49 7.54 16.51
C ALA A 112 9.97 6.88 15.24
N ARG A 113 8.75 7.16 14.83
CA ARG A 113 8.15 6.66 13.57
C ARG A 113 8.82 7.23 12.33
N ILE A 114 9.15 8.53 12.35
CA ILE A 114 9.89 9.18 11.27
C ILE A 114 11.26 8.51 11.07
N GLU A 115 12.05 8.37 12.14
CA GLU A 115 13.37 7.75 12.07
C GLU A 115 13.31 6.31 11.55
N GLN A 116 12.34 5.54 12.03
CA GLN A 116 12.12 4.18 11.57
C GLN A 116 11.73 4.14 10.09
N ALA A 117 10.82 4.99 9.65
CA ALA A 117 10.36 5.06 8.27
C ALA A 117 11.49 5.48 7.31
N LEU A 118 12.27 6.50 7.67
CA LEU A 118 13.45 6.93 6.92
C LEU A 118 14.48 5.80 6.77
N THR A 119 14.69 5.01 7.82
CA THR A 119 15.60 3.86 7.81
C THR A 119 15.10 2.77 6.86
N PHE A 120 13.82 2.36 6.96
CA PHE A 120 13.26 1.31 6.10
C PHE A 120 13.20 1.68 4.63
N THR A 121 13.13 2.97 4.31
CA THR A 121 12.99 3.43 2.92
C THR A 121 14.28 4.03 2.34
N ASP A 122 15.36 4.07 3.14
CA ASP A 122 16.64 4.68 2.75
C ASP A 122 16.47 6.15 2.32
N CYS A 123 15.70 6.91 3.11
CA CYS A 123 15.32 8.29 2.80
C CYS A 123 16.00 9.34 3.69
N HIS A 124 16.95 8.98 4.57
CA HIS A 124 17.62 9.93 5.47
C HIS A 124 18.23 11.13 4.74
N ALA A 125 18.87 10.90 3.59
CA ALA A 125 19.46 11.98 2.78
C ALA A 125 18.41 12.94 2.17
N LEU A 126 17.14 12.56 2.17
CA LEU A 126 16.03 13.35 1.63
C LEU A 126 15.30 14.15 2.71
N ARG A 127 15.56 13.89 3.99
CA ARG A 127 14.82 14.37 5.16
C ARG A 127 14.41 15.84 5.07
N HIS A 128 15.35 16.71 4.72
CA HIS A 128 15.16 18.16 4.70
C HIS A 128 14.87 18.72 3.29
N ARG A 129 14.67 17.86 2.29
CA ARG A 129 14.32 18.28 0.95
C ARG A 129 12.83 18.58 0.85
N HIS A 130 12.49 19.55 0.01
CA HIS A 130 11.09 19.82 -0.32
C HIS A 130 10.50 18.69 -1.18
N PRO A 131 9.31 18.13 -0.84
CA PRO A 131 8.72 16.99 -1.56
C PRO A 131 8.54 17.21 -3.07
N ALA A 132 8.24 18.44 -3.51
CA ALA A 132 8.10 18.76 -4.93
C ALA A 132 9.42 18.68 -5.74
N THR A 133 10.59 18.59 -5.08
CA THR A 133 11.90 18.47 -5.74
C THR A 133 12.37 17.04 -5.95
N LEU A 134 11.58 16.08 -5.51
CA LEU A 134 11.93 14.66 -5.55
C LEU A 134 11.78 14.10 -6.96
N SER A 135 12.73 13.27 -7.37
CA SER A 135 12.57 12.40 -8.54
C SER A 135 11.46 11.37 -8.30
N GLY A 136 10.97 10.75 -9.38
CA GLY A 136 9.90 9.75 -9.25
C GLY A 136 10.24 8.58 -8.33
N GLY A 137 11.48 8.09 -8.35
CA GLY A 137 11.93 7.02 -7.45
C GLY A 137 12.13 7.49 -6.00
N GLU A 138 12.58 8.74 -5.78
CA GLU A 138 12.66 9.34 -4.45
C GLU A 138 11.26 9.55 -3.87
N ALA A 139 10.33 10.12 -4.65
CA ALA A 139 8.94 10.30 -4.24
C ALA A 139 8.27 8.96 -3.88
N GLN A 140 8.54 7.89 -4.64
CA GLN A 140 8.03 6.55 -4.33
C GLN A 140 8.51 6.06 -2.96
N ARG A 141 9.79 6.26 -2.63
CA ARG A 141 10.33 5.88 -1.34
C ARG A 141 9.79 6.75 -0.20
N VAL A 142 9.58 8.03 -0.44
CA VAL A 142 9.00 8.95 0.55
C VAL A 142 7.54 8.60 0.82
N VAL A 143 6.71 8.34 -0.20
CA VAL A 143 5.33 7.86 -0.01
C VAL A 143 5.30 6.53 0.76
N MET A 144 6.26 5.64 0.49
CA MET A 144 6.43 4.43 1.29
C MET A 144 6.73 4.77 2.76
N ALA A 145 7.63 5.73 3.01
CA ALA A 145 7.95 6.16 4.36
C ALA A 145 6.72 6.72 5.10
N CYS A 146 5.91 7.55 4.42
CA CYS A 146 4.66 8.07 4.98
C CYS A 146 3.71 6.94 5.39
N ALA A 147 3.53 5.93 4.51
CA ALA A 147 2.69 4.77 4.82
C ALA A 147 3.23 3.93 5.98
N LEU A 148 4.55 3.69 6.04
CA LEU A 148 5.17 2.91 7.12
C LEU A 148 5.12 3.63 8.48
N ALA A 149 5.18 4.98 8.49
CA ALA A 149 5.06 5.79 9.70
C ALA A 149 3.67 5.66 10.36
N MET A 150 2.64 5.32 9.59
CA MET A 150 1.31 5.01 10.12
C MET A 150 1.28 3.70 10.93
N ARG A 151 2.30 2.83 10.77
CA ARG A 151 2.35 1.46 11.32
C ARG A 151 1.10 0.65 10.95
N PRO A 152 0.83 0.48 9.65
CA PRO A 152 -0.36 -0.23 9.20
C PRO A 152 -0.28 -1.71 9.58
N ARG A 153 -1.45 -2.30 9.83
CA ARG A 153 -1.61 -3.75 9.93
C ARG A 153 -1.72 -4.42 8.55
N LEU A 154 -2.21 -3.65 7.55
CA LEU A 154 -2.27 -4.07 6.15
C LEU A 154 -1.69 -2.97 5.25
N LEU A 155 -0.68 -3.31 4.46
CA LEU A 155 -0.07 -2.44 3.48
C LEU A 155 -0.31 -2.99 2.07
N LEU A 156 -0.97 -2.21 1.23
CA LEU A 156 -1.32 -2.54 -0.14
C LEU A 156 -0.42 -1.75 -1.09
N LEU A 157 0.29 -2.44 -1.99
CA LEU A 157 1.27 -1.86 -2.89
C LEU A 157 0.85 -2.11 -4.34
N ASP A 158 0.20 -1.13 -4.98
CA ASP A 158 -0.28 -1.22 -6.37
C ASP A 158 0.77 -0.68 -7.35
N GLU A 159 1.51 -1.59 -8.00
CA GLU A 159 2.62 -1.32 -8.92
C GLU A 159 3.68 -0.35 -8.33
N ALA A 160 3.91 -0.45 -7.00
CA ALA A 160 4.72 0.49 -6.24
C ALA A 160 6.22 0.41 -6.54
N PHE A 161 6.70 -0.62 -7.23
CA PHE A 161 8.12 -0.78 -7.59
C PHE A 161 8.45 -0.29 -9.01
N SER A 162 7.45 0.12 -9.79
CA SER A 162 7.59 0.46 -11.21
C SER A 162 8.57 1.62 -11.49
N ARG A 163 8.78 2.52 -10.53
CA ARG A 163 9.67 3.69 -10.65
C ARG A 163 11.05 3.50 -10.01
N LEU A 164 11.30 2.33 -9.41
CA LEU A 164 12.55 2.04 -8.74
C LEU A 164 13.54 1.33 -9.67
N THR A 165 14.83 1.61 -9.49
CA THR A 165 15.86 0.79 -10.11
C THR A 165 15.84 -0.63 -9.53
N PRO A 166 16.32 -1.65 -10.26
CA PRO A 166 16.30 -3.03 -9.76
C PRO A 166 16.97 -3.19 -8.38
N ASN A 167 18.10 -2.52 -8.16
CA ASN A 167 18.81 -2.57 -6.88
C ASN A 167 18.01 -1.91 -5.75
N ALA A 168 17.38 -0.75 -6.01
CA ALA A 168 16.54 -0.06 -5.03
C ALA A 168 15.29 -0.90 -4.70
N ALA A 169 14.66 -1.53 -5.69
CA ALA A 169 13.52 -2.41 -5.49
C ALA A 169 13.89 -3.63 -4.62
N THR A 170 15.01 -4.29 -4.90
CA THR A 170 15.50 -5.43 -4.10
C THR A 170 15.78 -5.02 -2.65
N LYS A 171 16.48 -3.90 -2.45
CA LYS A 171 16.75 -3.38 -1.10
C LYS A 171 15.47 -3.08 -0.34
N LEU A 172 14.52 -2.40 -0.98
CA LEU A 172 13.24 -2.07 -0.37
C LEU A 172 12.42 -3.32 -0.03
N LEU A 173 12.39 -4.33 -0.90
CA LEU A 173 11.71 -5.61 -0.63
C LEU A 173 12.27 -6.30 0.62
N GLN A 174 13.59 -6.38 0.76
CA GLN A 174 14.23 -6.95 1.95
C GLN A 174 13.86 -6.19 3.22
N GLN A 175 13.81 -4.86 3.14
CA GLN A 175 13.39 -4.00 4.24
C GLN A 175 11.91 -4.19 4.59
N LEU A 176 11.04 -4.35 3.58
CA LEU A 176 9.61 -4.63 3.80
C LEU A 176 9.37 -6.00 4.43
N VAL A 177 10.14 -7.04 4.09
CA VAL A 177 10.09 -8.33 4.79
C VAL A 177 10.44 -8.16 6.27
N THR A 178 11.50 -7.42 6.56
CA THR A 178 11.91 -7.12 7.94
C THR A 178 10.84 -6.33 8.69
N TYR A 179 10.30 -5.29 8.05
CA TYR A 179 9.21 -4.47 8.59
C TYR A 179 7.95 -5.31 8.90
N ALA A 180 7.51 -6.14 7.94
CA ALA A 180 6.33 -6.98 8.09
C ALA A 180 6.42 -7.87 9.35
N ASN A 181 7.59 -8.48 9.56
CA ASN A 181 7.83 -9.34 10.73
C ASN A 181 7.91 -8.53 12.04
N GLN A 182 8.56 -7.37 12.04
CA GLN A 182 8.72 -6.54 13.24
C GLN A 182 7.42 -5.86 13.66
N GLN A 183 6.64 -5.37 12.71
CA GLN A 183 5.41 -4.62 12.95
C GLN A 183 4.14 -5.48 12.87
N GLN A 184 4.28 -6.80 12.65
CA GLN A 184 3.16 -7.72 12.47
C GLN A 184 2.20 -7.26 11.36
N CYS A 185 2.76 -6.81 10.24
CA CYS A 185 2.05 -6.25 9.10
C CYS A 185 1.90 -7.28 7.97
N VAL A 186 0.71 -7.39 7.40
CA VAL A 186 0.49 -8.07 6.13
C VAL A 186 0.76 -7.09 4.99
N ILE A 187 1.61 -7.45 4.04
CA ILE A 187 1.92 -6.62 2.87
C ILE A 187 1.48 -7.36 1.61
N LEU A 188 0.58 -6.75 0.85
CA LEU A 188 0.04 -7.32 -0.38
C LEU A 188 0.55 -6.53 -1.58
N LEU A 189 1.31 -7.20 -2.45
CA LEU A 189 1.93 -6.64 -3.65
C LEU A 189 1.04 -6.94 -4.85
N PHE A 190 0.63 -5.91 -5.58
CA PHE A 190 -0.07 -6.02 -6.85
C PHE A 190 0.88 -5.60 -7.97
N GLU A 191 1.35 -6.55 -8.76
CA GLU A 191 2.34 -6.30 -9.80
C GLU A 191 1.93 -6.95 -11.13
N ARG A 192 2.50 -6.46 -12.24
CA ARG A 192 2.28 -7.09 -13.55
C ARG A 192 2.93 -8.46 -13.65
N SER A 193 4.06 -8.61 -12.99
CA SER A 193 4.82 -9.85 -12.91
C SER A 193 5.51 -9.95 -11.56
N LEU A 194 5.41 -11.09 -10.94
CA LEU A 194 6.05 -11.38 -9.64
C LEU A 194 7.45 -11.99 -9.78
N THR A 195 8.01 -12.12 -10.99
CA THR A 195 9.29 -12.81 -11.23
C THR A 195 10.41 -12.31 -10.28
N LYS A 196 10.42 -11.01 -9.96
CA LYS A 196 11.44 -10.40 -9.10
C LYS A 196 11.10 -10.42 -7.62
N VAL A 197 9.83 -10.58 -7.26
CA VAL A 197 9.34 -10.44 -5.89
C VAL A 197 8.83 -11.74 -5.28
N ALA A 198 8.52 -12.76 -6.10
CA ALA A 198 7.94 -14.03 -5.65
C ALA A 198 8.79 -14.74 -4.58
N ALA A 199 10.12 -14.64 -4.65
CA ALA A 199 11.03 -15.23 -3.67
C ALA A 199 10.90 -14.62 -2.25
N TYR A 200 10.29 -13.46 -2.13
CA TYR A 200 10.04 -12.76 -0.87
C TYR A 200 8.62 -12.97 -0.34
N CYS A 201 7.72 -13.54 -1.17
CA CYS A 201 6.32 -13.73 -0.83
C CYS A 201 6.08 -15.08 -0.16
N LEU A 202 5.23 -15.09 0.87
CA LEU A 202 4.74 -16.32 1.51
C LEU A 202 3.83 -17.11 0.57
N GLN A 203 3.03 -16.39 -0.22
CA GLN A 203 2.12 -16.97 -1.21
C GLN A 203 1.91 -15.99 -2.36
N THR A 204 1.61 -16.52 -3.54
CA THR A 204 1.35 -15.72 -4.74
C THR A 204 0.12 -16.23 -5.48
N TRP A 205 -0.59 -15.31 -6.13
CA TRP A 205 -1.75 -15.58 -6.97
C TRP A 205 -1.61 -14.88 -8.32
N ALA A 206 -2.36 -15.36 -9.30
CA ALA A 206 -2.58 -14.67 -10.55
C ALA A 206 -4.02 -14.12 -10.60
N LEU A 207 -4.17 -12.85 -10.97
CA LEU A 207 -5.45 -12.22 -11.19
C LEU A 207 -5.63 -11.98 -12.69
N GLU A 208 -6.53 -12.77 -13.30
CA GLU A 208 -6.81 -12.72 -14.73
C GLU A 208 -8.30 -12.50 -14.97
N GLN A 209 -8.62 -11.46 -15.75
CA GLN A 209 -10.01 -11.10 -16.08
C GLN A 209 -10.94 -11.02 -14.86
N GLY A 210 -10.41 -10.52 -13.72
CA GLY A 210 -11.15 -10.39 -12.47
C GLY A 210 -11.26 -11.66 -11.63
N ARG A 211 -10.59 -12.75 -11.98
CA ARG A 211 -10.57 -14.00 -11.22
C ARG A 211 -9.18 -14.27 -10.64
N LEU A 212 -9.17 -14.74 -9.41
CA LEU A 212 -7.94 -15.10 -8.69
C LEU A 212 -7.69 -16.59 -8.80
N SER A 213 -6.44 -16.99 -9.08
CA SER A 213 -6.00 -18.39 -9.19
C SER A 213 -4.63 -18.62 -8.55
#